data_e6dd6079b6d537a412c972a615bbcc1d
#
_entry.id   e6dd6079b6d537a412c972a615bbcc1d
#
_cell.length_a   1.000
_cell.length_b   1.000
_cell.length_c   1.000
_cell.angle_alpha   90.00
_cell.angle_beta   90.00
_cell.angle_gamma   90.00
#
_symmetry.space_group_name_H-M   'P 1'
#
loop_
_entity.id
_entity.type
_entity.pdbx_description
1 polymer ?
#
loop_
_entity_poly.entity_id
_entity_poly.type
_entity_poly.pdbx_seq_one_letter_code
_entity_poly.pdbx_strand_id
1 'polypeptide(L)'
;MAYKLKDGNRYTISLRKGDNVRVMAGKDAGKSGRVLSVNPRKNTVIVEHANIIKRHTRPNPAKNIKGGIVEKEAAMNVSKVMIVCSSCGKHARIGHNMLADGTKVRVCKRCGTTLDK
;
A
#
# COMPACT_ATOMS: atom_id res chain seq x y z
N MET A 1 11.05 -1.76 1.32
CA MET A 1 11.23 -0.80 2.40
C MET A 1 11.23 0.62 1.86
N ALA A 2 10.90 1.56 2.71
CA ALA A 2 10.89 2.96 2.36
C ALA A 2 12.13 3.65 2.91
N TYR A 3 12.67 4.57 2.14
CA TYR A 3 13.81 5.40 2.54
C TYR A 3 13.37 6.84 2.62
N LYS A 4 13.88 7.54 3.61
CA LYS A 4 13.67 8.97 3.71
C LYS A 4 14.49 9.67 2.62
N LEU A 5 13.86 10.53 1.84
CA LEU A 5 14.54 11.26 0.78
C LEU A 5 15.47 12.34 1.37
N LYS A 6 16.38 12.82 0.54
CA LYS A 6 17.37 13.83 0.95
C LYS A 6 16.74 15.13 1.46
N ASP A 7 15.57 15.50 0.97
CA ASP A 7 14.82 16.67 1.42
C ASP A 7 14.16 16.48 2.81
N GLY A 8 14.20 15.26 3.35
CA GLY A 8 13.66 14.94 4.65
C GLY A 8 12.14 14.91 4.75
N ASN A 9 11.44 15.26 3.70
CA ASN A 9 9.98 15.43 3.72
C ASN A 9 9.21 14.25 3.16
N ARG A 10 9.87 13.33 2.47
CA ARG A 10 9.21 12.21 1.79
C ARG A 10 10.00 10.93 1.99
N TYR A 11 9.27 9.83 2.01
CA TYR A 11 9.85 8.48 1.96
C TYR A 11 9.75 7.94 0.54
N THR A 12 10.73 7.13 0.14
CA THR A 12 10.65 6.39 -1.11
C THR A 12 9.86 5.11 -0.85
N ILE A 13 8.69 5.00 -1.49
CA ILE A 13 7.79 3.86 -1.32
C ILE A 13 7.73 3.10 -2.64
N SER A 14 8.05 1.81 -2.61
CA SER A 14 8.03 0.95 -3.79
C SER A 14 6.64 0.45 -4.15
N LEU A 15 5.68 0.57 -3.24
CA LEU A 15 4.29 0.21 -3.50
C LEU A 15 3.59 1.31 -4.29
N ARG A 16 2.66 0.92 -5.16
CA ARG A 16 1.87 1.83 -5.97
C ARG A 16 0.39 1.52 -5.81
N LYS A 17 -0.45 2.51 -6.09
CA LYS A 17 -1.89 2.33 -6.13
C LYS A 17 -2.26 1.21 -7.11
N GLY A 18 -3.11 0.30 -6.66
CA GLY A 18 -3.53 -0.85 -7.45
C GLY A 18 -2.71 -2.12 -7.22
N ASP A 19 -1.61 -2.05 -6.47
CA ASP A 19 -0.83 -3.24 -6.15
C ASP A 19 -1.60 -4.15 -5.19
N ASN A 20 -1.48 -5.46 -5.40
CA ASN A 20 -1.96 -6.43 -4.42
C ASN A 20 -0.91 -6.61 -3.33
N VAL A 21 -1.32 -6.47 -2.09
CA VAL A 21 -0.43 -6.59 -0.93
C VAL A 21 -1.04 -7.50 0.13
N ARG A 22 -0.19 -8.04 0.98
CA ARG A 22 -0.59 -8.83 2.14
C ARG A 22 -0.16 -8.09 3.40
N VAL A 23 -1.08 -8.00 4.35
CA VAL A 23 -0.78 -7.41 5.67
C VAL A 23 0.00 -8.43 6.49
N MET A 24 1.19 -8.05 6.93
CA MET A 24 2.12 -8.96 7.63
C MET A 24 2.06 -8.80 9.14
N ALA A 25 1.59 -7.67 9.64
CA ALA A 25 1.56 -7.39 11.07
C ALA A 25 0.35 -6.55 11.44
N GLY A 26 -0.03 -6.59 12.71
CA GLY A 26 -1.17 -5.85 13.25
C GLY A 26 -2.42 -6.69 13.34
N LYS A 27 -3.57 -6.06 13.60
CA LYS A 27 -4.85 -6.76 13.83
C LYS A 27 -5.35 -7.51 12.59
N ASP A 28 -4.92 -7.10 11.39
CA ASP A 28 -5.35 -7.69 10.12
C ASP A 28 -4.27 -8.54 9.47
N ALA A 29 -3.27 -8.98 10.24
CA ALA A 29 -2.20 -9.83 9.73
C ALA A 29 -2.75 -11.05 8.98
N GLY A 30 -2.19 -11.32 7.80
CA GLY A 30 -2.62 -12.41 6.94
C GLY A 30 -3.68 -12.05 5.91
N LYS A 31 -4.32 -10.89 6.01
CA LYS A 31 -5.28 -10.42 5.00
C LYS A 31 -4.55 -9.88 3.78
N SER A 32 -5.17 -10.03 2.63
CA SER A 32 -4.67 -9.48 1.36
C SER A 32 -5.67 -8.46 0.83
N GLY A 33 -5.17 -7.48 0.10
CA GLY A 33 -6.03 -6.48 -0.51
C GLY A 33 -5.26 -5.65 -1.51
N ARG A 34 -5.96 -4.72 -2.14
CA ARG A 34 -5.39 -3.81 -3.13
C ARG A 34 -5.05 -2.49 -2.46
N VAL A 35 -3.93 -1.90 -2.83
CA VAL A 35 -3.55 -0.57 -2.36
C VAL A 35 -4.47 0.47 -2.99
N LEU A 36 -5.18 1.22 -2.15
CA LEU A 36 -6.07 2.30 -2.59
C LEU A 36 -5.32 3.61 -2.74
N SER A 37 -4.39 3.88 -1.83
CA SER A 37 -3.57 5.09 -1.90
C SER A 37 -2.26 4.91 -1.13
N VAL A 38 -1.29 5.75 -1.46
CA VAL A 38 0.04 5.76 -0.83
C VAL A 38 0.35 7.19 -0.40
N ASN A 39 0.82 7.35 0.83
CA ASN A 39 1.23 8.65 1.37
C ASN A 39 2.74 8.66 1.67
N PRO A 40 3.57 9.20 0.77
CA PRO A 40 5.02 9.22 0.98
C PRO A 40 5.47 10.09 2.15
N ARG A 41 4.71 11.11 2.50
CA ARG A 41 5.08 12.01 3.60
C ARG A 41 5.00 11.31 4.95
N LYS A 42 3.98 10.46 5.14
CA LYS A 42 3.75 9.73 6.39
C LYS A 42 4.26 8.30 6.34
N ASN A 43 4.78 7.85 5.21
CA ASN A 43 5.22 6.46 4.99
C ASN A 43 4.10 5.46 5.28
N THR A 44 2.90 5.76 4.79
CA THR A 44 1.71 4.94 5.02
C THR A 44 0.99 4.59 3.74
N VAL A 45 0.21 3.51 3.79
CA VAL A 45 -0.65 3.07 2.69
C VAL A 45 -2.04 2.77 3.22
N ILE A 46 -3.03 2.90 2.35
CA ILE A 46 -4.40 2.46 2.61
C ILE A 46 -4.65 1.25 1.75
N VAL A 47 -5.02 0.14 2.39
CA VAL A 47 -5.29 -1.15 1.73
C VAL A 47 -6.77 -1.43 1.82
N GLU A 48 -7.36 -1.83 0.70
CA GLU A 48 -8.79 -2.17 0.60
C GLU A 48 -9.14 -3.29 1.58
N HIS A 49 -10.23 -3.10 2.34
CA HIS A 49 -10.78 -4.04 3.33
C HIS A 49 -9.81 -4.40 4.47
N ALA A 50 -8.74 -3.63 4.66
CA ALA A 50 -7.80 -3.85 5.76
C ALA A 50 -7.72 -2.62 6.64
N ASN A 51 -7.40 -2.84 7.92
CA ASN A 51 -7.29 -1.79 8.93
C ASN A 51 -8.54 -0.91 9.00
N ILE A 52 -9.70 -1.56 9.00
CA ILE A 52 -11.00 -0.87 9.02
C ILE A 52 -11.23 -0.28 10.41
N ILE A 53 -11.57 0.98 10.45
CA ILE A 53 -11.94 1.70 11.66
C ILE A 53 -13.36 2.22 11.55
N LYS A 54 -14.00 2.35 12.71
CA LYS A 54 -15.33 2.97 12.81
C LYS A 54 -15.16 4.41 13.27
N ARG A 55 -15.72 5.36 12.54
CA ARG A 55 -15.67 6.76 12.89
C ARG A 55 -17.07 7.34 13.03
N HIS A 56 -17.25 8.14 14.06
CA HIS A 56 -18.45 8.96 14.19
C HIS A 56 -18.34 10.13 13.23
N THR A 57 -19.32 10.25 12.35
CA THR A 57 -19.38 11.32 11.38
C THR A 57 -20.54 12.23 11.72
N ARG A 58 -20.29 13.55 11.75
CA ARG A 58 -21.35 14.52 11.91
C ARG A 58 -22.12 14.66 10.60
N PRO A 59 -23.46 14.85 10.64
CA PRO A 59 -24.23 15.09 9.44
C PRO A 59 -23.78 16.40 8.77
N ASN A 60 -23.64 16.36 7.47
CA ASN A 60 -23.26 17.54 6.67
C ASN A 60 -24.26 17.70 5.53
N PRO A 61 -25.33 18.52 5.71
CA PRO A 61 -26.35 18.69 4.68
C PRO A 61 -25.82 19.27 3.38
N ALA A 62 -24.77 20.12 3.45
CA ALA A 62 -24.20 20.73 2.24
C ALA A 62 -23.51 19.70 1.34
N LYS A 63 -23.02 18.61 1.91
CA LYS A 63 -22.37 17.51 1.18
C LYS A 63 -23.23 16.25 1.09
N ASN A 64 -24.47 16.34 1.52
CA ASN A 64 -25.41 15.20 1.52
C ASN A 64 -24.91 14.01 2.31
N ILE A 65 -24.15 14.23 3.39
CA ILE A 65 -23.58 13.20 4.24
C ILE A 65 -24.49 13.00 5.43
N LYS A 66 -24.93 11.76 5.64
CA LYS A 66 -25.67 11.37 6.83
C LYS A 66 -24.69 11.15 7.97
N GLY A 67 -25.05 11.61 9.18
CA GLY A 67 -24.26 11.33 10.38
C GLY A 67 -24.35 9.87 10.79
N GLY A 68 -23.52 9.46 11.72
CA GLY A 68 -23.51 8.14 12.30
C GLY A 68 -22.13 7.51 12.32
N ILE A 69 -22.09 6.19 12.46
CA ILE A 69 -20.87 5.41 12.48
C ILE A 69 -20.56 4.94 11.05
N VAL A 70 -19.41 5.34 10.53
CA VAL A 70 -18.96 4.97 9.18
C VAL A 70 -17.72 4.11 9.31
N GLU A 71 -17.73 2.98 8.61
CA GLU A 71 -16.54 2.13 8.48
C GLU A 71 -15.70 2.58 7.28
N LYS A 72 -14.40 2.74 7.51
CA LYS A 72 -13.47 3.05 6.43
C LYS A 72 -12.08 2.51 6.73
N GLU A 73 -11.32 2.31 5.67
CA GLU A 73 -9.95 1.85 5.80
C GLU A 73 -9.07 2.99 6.33
N ALA A 74 -8.30 2.72 7.38
CA ALA A 74 -7.31 3.65 7.89
C ALA A 74 -5.94 3.36 7.29
N ALA A 75 -5.08 4.38 7.25
CA ALA A 75 -3.71 4.22 6.79
C ALA A 75 -2.92 3.34 7.75
N MET A 76 -2.03 2.52 7.19
CA MET A 76 -1.09 1.72 7.98
C MET A 76 0.33 1.94 7.45
N ASN A 77 1.33 1.67 8.30
CA ASN A 77 2.71 1.85 7.92
C ASN A 77 3.08 0.89 6.78
N VAL A 78 3.85 1.38 5.82
CA VAL A 78 4.29 0.58 4.66
C VAL A 78 5.05 -0.67 5.09
N SER A 79 5.79 -0.62 6.20
CA SER A 79 6.54 -1.79 6.70
C SER A 79 5.66 -2.95 7.14
N LYS A 80 4.36 -2.73 7.34
CA LYS A 80 3.41 -3.78 7.75
C LYS A 80 2.83 -4.57 6.58
N VAL A 81 3.12 -4.16 5.35
CA VAL A 81 2.57 -4.82 4.15
C VAL A 81 3.71 -5.25 3.22
N MET A 82 3.45 -6.30 2.46
CA MET A 82 4.35 -6.78 1.42
C MET A 82 3.56 -7.05 0.15
N ILE A 83 4.17 -6.79 -1.00
CA ILE A 83 3.52 -7.03 -2.28
C ILE A 83 3.29 -8.53 -2.49
N VAL A 84 2.17 -8.87 -3.11
CA VAL A 84 1.87 -10.25 -3.51
C VAL A 84 2.17 -10.37 -5.00
N CYS A 85 3.11 -11.25 -5.35
CA CYS A 85 3.46 -11.50 -6.73
C CYS A 85 2.36 -12.34 -7.40
N SER A 86 1.85 -11.88 -8.54
CA SER A 86 0.82 -12.60 -9.28
C SER A 86 1.34 -13.90 -9.91
N SER A 87 2.64 -13.98 -10.18
CA SER A 87 3.25 -15.16 -10.80
C SER A 87 3.48 -16.31 -9.81
N CYS A 88 4.00 -16.01 -8.62
CA CYS A 88 4.23 -17.05 -7.61
C CYS A 88 3.13 -17.12 -6.55
N GLY A 89 2.22 -16.15 -6.51
CA GLY A 89 1.11 -16.12 -5.57
C GLY A 89 1.49 -15.90 -4.10
N LYS A 90 2.75 -15.54 -3.84
CA LYS A 90 3.27 -15.36 -2.48
C LYS A 90 3.69 -13.92 -2.25
N HIS A 91 3.65 -13.51 -0.98
CA HIS A 91 4.20 -12.22 -0.60
C HIS A 91 5.72 -12.22 -0.84
N ALA A 92 6.24 -11.08 -1.27
CA ALA A 92 7.65 -10.94 -1.61
C ALA A 92 8.11 -9.51 -1.39
N ARG A 93 9.42 -9.33 -1.30
CA ARG A 93 10.02 -8.01 -1.32
C ARG A 93 10.18 -7.54 -2.75
N ILE A 94 10.18 -6.23 -2.93
CA ILE A 94 10.34 -5.60 -4.23
C ILE A 94 11.81 -5.34 -4.49
N GLY A 95 12.32 -5.93 -5.58
CA GLY A 95 13.61 -5.58 -6.13
C GLY A 95 13.42 -4.65 -7.34
N HIS A 96 14.51 -4.20 -7.91
CA HIS A 96 14.50 -3.33 -9.09
C HIS A 96 15.50 -3.82 -10.10
N ASN A 97 15.11 -3.80 -11.38
CA ASN A 97 15.99 -4.08 -12.51
C ASN A 97 15.94 -2.93 -13.51
N MET A 98 17.03 -2.73 -14.19
CA MET A 98 17.12 -1.78 -15.29
C MET A 98 16.89 -2.52 -16.61
N LEU A 99 15.98 -2.00 -17.42
CA LEU A 99 15.78 -2.51 -18.77
C LEU A 99 16.86 -1.97 -19.71
N ALA A 100 16.98 -2.56 -20.89
CA ALA A 100 17.95 -2.14 -21.89
C ALA A 100 17.78 -0.68 -22.33
N ASP A 101 16.57 -0.14 -22.25
CA ASP A 101 16.26 1.26 -22.56
C ASP A 101 16.54 2.23 -21.42
N GLY A 102 17.01 1.73 -20.27
CA GLY A 102 17.29 2.52 -19.09
C GLY A 102 16.11 2.66 -18.12
N THR A 103 14.96 2.05 -18.41
CA THR A 103 13.79 2.10 -17.53
C THR A 103 13.97 1.19 -16.33
N LYS A 104 13.71 1.72 -15.14
CA LYS A 104 13.76 0.97 -13.89
C LYS A 104 12.40 0.32 -13.62
N VAL A 105 12.38 -0.99 -13.46
CA VAL A 105 11.15 -1.75 -13.20
C VAL A 105 11.26 -2.48 -11.87
N ARG A 106 10.11 -2.74 -11.26
CA ARG A 106 10.02 -3.52 -10.03
C ARG A 106 9.98 -5.00 -10.36
N VAL A 107 10.68 -5.79 -9.59
CA VAL A 107 10.70 -7.26 -9.74
C VAL A 107 10.43 -7.93 -8.41
N CYS A 108 9.87 -9.13 -8.47
CA CYS A 108 9.68 -9.98 -7.30
C CYS A 108 11.03 -10.64 -6.95
N LYS A 109 11.51 -10.40 -5.72
CA LYS A 109 12.78 -11.01 -5.29
C LYS A 109 12.67 -12.52 -5.04
N ARG A 110 11.45 -13.04 -4.97
CA ARG A 110 11.23 -14.46 -4.71
C ARG A 110 11.29 -15.30 -5.99
N CYS A 111 10.71 -14.82 -7.09
CA CYS A 111 10.67 -15.54 -8.35
C CYS A 111 11.32 -14.80 -9.53
N GLY A 112 11.72 -13.54 -9.35
CA GLY A 112 12.37 -12.75 -10.39
C GLY A 112 11.45 -12.18 -11.46
N THR A 113 10.14 -12.38 -11.35
CA THR A 113 9.18 -11.86 -12.32
C THR A 113 9.04 -10.35 -12.21
N THR A 114 8.96 -9.67 -13.36
CA THR A 114 8.71 -8.24 -13.42
C THR A 114 7.30 -7.93 -12.89
N LEU A 115 7.20 -7.04 -11.92
CA LEU A 115 5.93 -6.61 -11.35
C LEU A 115 5.29 -5.48 -12.15
N ASP A 116 6.10 -4.69 -12.83
CA ASP A 116 5.65 -3.62 -13.72
C ASP A 116 5.62 -4.12 -15.16
N LYS A 117 4.59 -3.73 -15.85
CA LYS A 117 4.48 -4.03 -17.29
C LYS A 117 4.95 -2.85 -18.12
#